data_f4ff77288ed07af6bbcae03997b740dd
#
_entry.id   f4ff77288ed07af6bbcae03997b740dd
#
_cell.length_a   1.000
_cell.length_b   1.000
_cell.length_c   1.000
_cell.angle_alpha   90.00
_cell.angle_beta   90.00
_cell.angle_gamma   90.00
#
_symmetry.space_group_name_H-M   'P 1'
#
loop_
_entity.id
_entity.type
_entity.pdbx_description
1 polymer ?
#
loop_
_entity_poly.entity_id
_entity_poly.type
_entity_poly.pdbx_seq_one_letter_code
_entity_poly.pdbx_strand_id
1 'polypeptide(L)'
;MKLIKIKLYIYQLIYSQIKHTKLMTQNMRSPGNGFLGNIAKELMIIFNEFVYNDSIKKLNVKKNDSVIEIGSGNGQGIKKLLNLTSKNIISIEVSDTFRNKLIQKFKNQNVTILSNDAKNLSDIVKDNSFDKLLAVNVVYFLHPIIDYAREFFRILKINGLGVLVCKFEGIKNFDDKVAPNKNLEDIVKAFEKAGFGVKTEFS
;
A
#
# COMPACT_ATOMS: atom_id res chain seq x y z
N MET A 1 -5.99 28.59 -3.82
CA MET A 1 -6.71 27.55 -4.58
C MET A 1 -6.26 27.44 -6.05
N LYS A 2 -6.20 28.53 -6.83
CA LYS A 2 -5.80 28.54 -8.25
C LYS A 2 -4.35 28.01 -8.50
N LEU A 3 -3.37 28.46 -7.71
CA LEU A 3 -1.95 28.05 -7.81
C LEU A 3 -1.73 26.55 -7.55
N ILE A 4 -2.46 25.97 -6.61
CA ILE A 4 -2.37 24.52 -6.30
C ILE A 4 -2.87 23.69 -7.49
N LYS A 5 -3.97 24.09 -8.12
CA LYS A 5 -4.50 23.42 -9.31
C LYS A 5 -3.53 23.50 -10.50
N ILE A 6 -2.87 24.65 -10.70
CA ILE A 6 -1.88 24.85 -11.77
C ILE A 6 -0.66 23.95 -11.53
N LYS A 7 -0.10 23.95 -10.31
CA LYS A 7 1.02 23.07 -9.93
C LYS A 7 0.69 21.60 -10.19
N LEU A 8 -0.49 21.18 -9.79
CA LEU A 8 -0.96 19.82 -9.96
C LEU A 8 -1.09 19.43 -11.43
N TYR A 9 -1.67 20.29 -12.24
CA TYR A 9 -1.77 20.10 -13.69
C TYR A 9 -0.39 19.94 -14.35
N ILE A 10 0.58 20.79 -13.98
CA ILE A 10 1.96 20.67 -14.44
C ILE A 10 2.56 19.32 -14.04
N TYR A 11 2.36 18.88 -12.80
CA TYR A 11 2.86 17.58 -12.33
C TYR A 11 2.24 16.41 -13.10
N GLN A 12 0.96 16.47 -13.42
CA GLN A 12 0.30 15.46 -14.24
C GLN A 12 0.85 15.42 -15.68
N LEU A 13 1.10 16.58 -16.29
CA LEU A 13 1.72 16.68 -17.61
C LEU A 13 3.13 16.06 -17.62
N ILE A 14 3.99 16.46 -16.66
CA ILE A 14 5.33 15.89 -16.54
C ILE A 14 5.24 14.37 -16.34
N TYR A 15 4.43 13.92 -15.39
CA TYR A 15 4.24 12.50 -15.10
C TYR A 15 3.81 11.71 -16.34
N SER A 16 2.88 12.24 -17.14
CA SER A 16 2.40 11.55 -18.34
C SER A 16 3.51 11.23 -19.34
N GLN A 17 4.56 12.09 -19.41
CA GLN A 17 5.69 11.92 -20.31
C GLN A 17 6.75 10.93 -19.78
N ILE A 18 6.89 10.83 -18.45
CA ILE A 18 8.00 10.07 -17.84
C ILE A 18 7.57 8.85 -17.03
N LYS A 19 6.25 8.56 -16.92
CA LYS A 19 5.71 7.47 -16.09
C LYS A 19 6.25 6.07 -16.46
N HIS A 20 6.70 5.88 -17.73
CA HIS A 20 7.30 4.64 -18.22
C HIS A 20 8.77 4.47 -17.84
N THR A 21 9.42 5.50 -17.33
CA THR A 21 10.83 5.42 -16.97
C THR A 21 11.03 4.66 -15.65
N LYS A 22 12.12 3.88 -15.57
CA LYS A 22 12.52 3.19 -14.35
C LYS A 22 12.61 4.15 -13.16
N LEU A 23 13.19 5.34 -13.38
CA LEU A 23 13.37 6.34 -12.33
C LEU A 23 12.04 6.84 -11.77
N MET A 24 11.04 7.10 -12.62
CA MET A 24 9.72 7.52 -12.16
C MET A 24 8.98 6.38 -11.47
N THR A 25 9.05 5.16 -12.00
CA THR A 25 8.46 3.97 -11.37
C THR A 25 9.06 3.72 -9.98
N GLN A 26 10.39 3.89 -9.81
CA GLN A 26 11.04 3.82 -8.50
C GLN A 26 10.53 4.90 -7.54
N ASN A 27 10.32 6.13 -8.01
CA ASN A 27 9.73 7.19 -7.20
C ASN A 27 8.25 6.92 -6.86
N MET A 28 7.49 6.20 -7.70
CA MET A 28 6.14 5.75 -7.35
C MET A 28 6.15 4.63 -6.31
N ARG A 29 7.20 3.80 -6.27
CA ARG A 29 7.38 2.78 -5.23
C ARG A 29 7.88 3.38 -3.91
N SER A 30 8.91 4.21 -3.98
CA SER A 30 9.58 4.80 -2.82
C SER A 30 10.06 6.21 -3.17
N PRO A 31 9.25 7.25 -2.93
CA PRO A 31 9.57 8.59 -3.35
C PRO A 31 10.80 9.16 -2.63
N GLY A 32 11.78 9.62 -3.40
CA GLY A 32 12.92 10.37 -2.88
C GLY A 32 12.57 11.81 -2.47
N ASN A 33 13.59 12.56 -2.02
CA ASN A 33 13.45 13.97 -1.64
C ASN A 33 13.60 14.95 -2.82
N GLY A 34 13.95 14.47 -4.02
CA GLY A 34 14.11 15.29 -5.22
C GLY A 34 12.79 15.66 -5.91
N PHE A 35 12.90 16.36 -7.05
CA PHE A 35 11.77 16.87 -7.83
C PHE A 35 10.76 15.75 -8.23
N LEU A 36 11.25 14.63 -8.77
CA LEU A 36 10.40 13.51 -9.18
C LEU A 36 9.71 12.83 -7.99
N GLY A 37 10.41 12.72 -6.85
CA GLY A 37 9.80 12.21 -5.62
C GLY A 37 8.70 13.14 -5.10
N ASN A 38 8.83 14.46 -5.27
CA ASN A 38 7.78 15.41 -4.90
C ASN A 38 6.56 15.28 -5.82
N ILE A 39 6.78 15.10 -7.14
CA ILE A 39 5.69 14.77 -8.09
C ILE A 39 4.96 13.50 -7.65
N ALA A 40 5.68 12.42 -7.40
CA ALA A 40 5.10 11.15 -6.97
C ALA A 40 4.25 11.31 -5.70
N LYS A 41 4.79 11.96 -4.66
CA LYS A 41 4.08 12.21 -3.39
C LYS A 41 2.75 12.95 -3.56
N GLU A 42 2.75 14.02 -4.34
CA GLU A 42 1.54 14.82 -4.58
C GLU A 42 0.48 14.05 -5.39
N LEU A 43 0.91 13.34 -6.44
CA LEU A 43 0.00 12.55 -7.26
C LEU A 43 -0.62 11.39 -6.47
N MET A 44 0.15 10.69 -5.65
CA MET A 44 -0.35 9.61 -4.79
C MET A 44 -1.46 10.07 -3.84
N ILE A 45 -1.34 11.28 -3.26
CA ILE A 45 -2.36 11.81 -2.36
C ILE A 45 -3.71 11.90 -3.06
N ILE A 46 -3.72 12.45 -4.27
CA ILE A 46 -4.94 12.74 -5.02
C ILE A 46 -5.56 11.47 -5.60
N PHE A 47 -4.73 10.61 -6.20
CA PHE A 47 -5.21 9.40 -6.84
C PHE A 47 -5.72 8.34 -5.87
N ASN A 48 -5.34 8.39 -4.59
CA ASN A 48 -5.62 7.32 -3.66
C ASN A 48 -6.75 7.63 -2.66
N GLU A 49 -7.22 8.87 -2.53
CA GLU A 49 -8.22 9.23 -1.52
C GLU A 49 -9.53 8.43 -1.66
N PHE A 50 -10.08 8.36 -2.88
CA PHE A 50 -11.30 7.59 -3.15
C PHE A 50 -11.07 6.09 -2.92
N VAL A 51 -9.91 5.59 -3.36
CA VAL A 51 -9.56 4.17 -3.23
C VAL A 51 -9.49 3.73 -1.77
N TYR A 52 -8.92 4.54 -0.89
CA TYR A 52 -8.89 4.22 0.54
C TYR A 52 -10.28 4.15 1.17
N ASN A 53 -11.22 5.01 0.76
CA ASN A 53 -12.59 4.96 1.30
C ASN A 53 -13.28 3.63 0.97
N ASP A 54 -13.20 3.20 -0.28
CA ASP A 54 -13.79 1.95 -0.74
C ASP A 54 -13.09 0.73 -0.10
N SER A 55 -11.76 0.72 -0.11
CA SER A 55 -10.97 -0.37 0.48
C SER A 55 -11.29 -0.59 1.96
N ILE A 56 -11.37 0.48 2.75
CA ILE A 56 -11.67 0.39 4.18
C ILE A 56 -13.10 -0.08 4.43
N LYS A 57 -14.05 0.36 3.60
CA LYS A 57 -15.43 -0.15 3.66
C LYS A 57 -15.47 -1.66 3.42
N LYS A 58 -14.75 -2.14 2.40
CA LYS A 58 -14.66 -3.58 2.08
C LYS A 58 -13.93 -4.37 3.16
N LEU A 59 -12.90 -3.80 3.77
CA LEU A 59 -12.15 -4.40 4.86
C LEU A 59 -13.02 -4.61 6.11
N ASN A 60 -14.06 -3.80 6.30
CA ASN A 60 -15.06 -3.94 7.36
C ASN A 60 -14.44 -4.09 8.77
N VAL A 61 -13.53 -3.18 9.11
CA VAL A 61 -12.80 -3.18 10.39
C VAL A 61 -13.76 -2.98 11.56
N LYS A 62 -13.60 -3.80 12.60
CA LYS A 62 -14.33 -3.70 13.87
C LYS A 62 -13.44 -3.10 14.96
N LYS A 63 -14.06 -2.60 16.03
CA LYS A 63 -13.40 -1.90 17.13
C LYS A 63 -12.23 -2.66 17.76
N ASN A 64 -12.31 -3.99 17.79
CA ASN A 64 -11.29 -4.84 18.43
C ASN A 64 -10.42 -5.61 17.42
N ASP A 65 -10.50 -5.31 16.12
CA ASP A 65 -9.67 -5.94 15.12
C ASP A 65 -8.21 -5.48 15.23
N SER A 66 -7.29 -6.42 15.17
CA SER A 66 -5.87 -6.16 14.94
C SER A 66 -5.63 -5.95 13.45
N VAL A 67 -5.05 -4.82 13.07
CA VAL A 67 -4.93 -4.40 11.66
C VAL A 67 -3.46 -4.18 11.30
N ILE A 68 -3.07 -4.70 10.11
CA ILE A 68 -1.79 -4.38 9.48
C ILE A 68 -2.03 -3.69 8.14
N GLU A 69 -1.30 -2.61 7.88
CA GLU A 69 -1.28 -1.92 6.57
C GLU A 69 0.09 -2.07 5.91
N ILE A 70 0.10 -2.54 4.67
CA ILE A 70 1.31 -2.74 3.87
C ILE A 70 1.44 -1.61 2.86
N GLY A 71 2.57 -0.87 2.91
CA GLY A 71 2.83 0.28 2.05
C GLY A 71 1.95 1.49 2.41
N SER A 72 2.01 1.95 3.65
CA SER A 72 1.13 3.02 4.17
C SER A 72 1.36 4.39 3.54
N GLY A 73 2.47 4.60 2.83
CA GLY A 73 2.77 5.80 2.07
C GLY A 73 2.65 7.10 2.90
N ASN A 74 1.69 7.95 2.54
CA ASN A 74 1.45 9.22 3.25
C ASN A 74 0.53 9.09 4.48
N GLY A 75 0.10 7.85 4.82
CA GLY A 75 -0.71 7.54 6.00
C GLY A 75 -2.20 7.84 5.86
N GLN A 76 -2.75 7.85 4.66
CA GLN A 76 -4.20 8.01 4.46
C GLN A 76 -4.98 6.83 5.04
N GLY A 77 -4.50 5.60 4.85
CA GLY A 77 -5.10 4.40 5.42
C GLY A 77 -5.01 4.41 6.94
N ILE A 78 -3.82 4.63 7.51
CA ILE A 78 -3.63 4.74 8.98
C ILE A 78 -4.63 5.70 9.60
N LYS A 79 -4.75 6.93 9.04
CA LYS A 79 -5.68 7.95 9.56
C LYS A 79 -7.12 7.46 9.62
N LYS A 80 -7.57 6.69 8.64
CA LYS A 80 -8.93 6.14 8.58
C LYS A 80 -9.09 4.95 9.53
N LEU A 81 -8.11 4.06 9.59
CA LEU A 81 -8.10 2.87 10.45
C LEU A 81 -8.11 3.23 11.94
N LEU A 82 -7.42 4.29 12.36
CA LEU A 82 -7.40 4.79 13.73
C LEU A 82 -8.78 5.18 14.27
N ASN A 83 -9.73 5.53 13.40
CA ASN A 83 -11.10 5.84 13.78
C ASN A 83 -11.98 4.58 13.92
N LEU A 84 -11.49 3.41 13.52
CA LEU A 84 -12.28 2.18 13.43
C LEU A 84 -11.87 1.13 14.45
N THR A 85 -10.57 1.01 14.75
CA THR A 85 -10.09 0.06 15.76
C THR A 85 -9.47 0.76 16.96
N SER A 86 -9.64 0.14 18.14
CA SER A 86 -8.95 0.54 19.37
C SER A 86 -7.60 -0.17 19.57
N LYS A 87 -7.29 -1.14 18.71
CA LYS A 87 -6.01 -1.86 18.74
C LYS A 87 -4.89 -1.06 18.10
N ASN A 88 -3.66 -1.38 18.47
CA ASN A 88 -2.48 -0.83 17.81
C ASN A 88 -2.44 -1.27 16.35
N ILE A 89 -2.29 -0.32 15.43
CA ILE A 89 -2.15 -0.57 13.99
C ILE A 89 -0.67 -0.82 13.70
N ILE A 90 -0.36 -1.90 13.02
CA ILE A 90 0.97 -2.13 12.47
C ILE A 90 1.02 -1.59 11.04
N SER A 91 2.00 -0.76 10.75
CA SER A 91 2.23 -0.15 9.43
C SER A 91 3.59 -0.57 8.92
N ILE A 92 3.65 -1.19 7.75
CA ILE A 92 4.89 -1.54 7.06
C ILE A 92 5.13 -0.53 5.95
N GLU A 93 6.24 0.22 6.03
CA GLU A 93 6.59 1.22 5.02
C GLU A 93 8.11 1.20 4.75
N VAL A 94 8.49 0.79 3.55
CA VAL A 94 9.90 0.65 3.14
C VAL A 94 10.56 1.98 2.76
N SER A 95 9.78 2.99 2.39
CA SER A 95 10.31 4.32 2.03
C SER A 95 10.70 5.10 3.28
N ASP A 96 11.99 5.39 3.45
CA ASP A 96 12.48 6.24 4.55
C ASP A 96 11.79 7.59 4.59
N THR A 97 11.55 8.18 3.41
CA THR A 97 10.89 9.48 3.29
C THR A 97 9.47 9.45 3.82
N PHE A 98 8.70 8.42 3.51
CA PHE A 98 7.35 8.28 4.04
C PHE A 98 7.38 7.86 5.51
N ARG A 99 8.21 6.88 5.87
CA ARG A 99 8.29 6.37 7.24
C ARG A 99 8.61 7.47 8.25
N ASN A 100 9.59 8.32 7.98
CA ASN A 100 9.95 9.44 8.86
C ASN A 100 8.76 10.41 9.06
N LYS A 101 8.01 10.70 7.99
CA LYS A 101 6.79 11.52 8.08
C LYS A 101 5.68 10.84 8.87
N LEU A 102 5.49 9.53 8.68
CA LEU A 102 4.49 8.77 9.43
C LEU A 102 4.80 8.74 10.93
N ILE A 103 6.05 8.50 11.30
CA ILE A 103 6.50 8.50 12.70
C ILE A 103 6.19 9.85 13.36
N GLN A 104 6.51 10.96 12.69
CA GLN A 104 6.20 12.29 13.21
C GLN A 104 4.69 12.56 13.28
N LYS A 105 3.95 12.20 12.22
CA LYS A 105 2.52 12.48 12.08
C LYS A 105 1.68 11.71 13.11
N PHE A 106 2.07 10.48 13.45
CA PHE A 106 1.32 9.58 14.32
C PHE A 106 2.01 9.33 15.68
N LYS A 107 2.97 10.17 16.07
CA LYS A 107 3.83 10.02 17.26
C LYS A 107 3.07 9.65 18.54
N ASN A 108 1.87 10.20 18.76
CA ASN A 108 1.08 10.00 19.97
C ASN A 108 -0.19 9.18 19.70
N GLN A 109 -0.18 8.37 18.67
CA GLN A 109 -1.32 7.56 18.28
C GLN A 109 -0.99 6.07 18.36
N ASN A 110 -2.01 5.25 18.40
CA ASN A 110 -1.88 3.81 18.56
C ASN A 110 -1.46 3.13 17.23
N VAL A 111 -0.24 3.44 16.77
CA VAL A 111 0.37 2.96 15.53
C VAL A 111 1.83 2.62 15.77
N THR A 112 2.26 1.47 15.29
CA THR A 112 3.68 1.08 15.20
C THR A 112 4.09 1.05 13.74
N ILE A 113 5.13 1.81 13.37
CA ILE A 113 5.61 1.94 12.00
C ILE A 113 6.94 1.21 11.86
N LEU A 114 7.01 0.25 10.95
CA LEU A 114 8.13 -0.65 10.75
C LEU A 114 8.71 -0.49 9.34
N SER A 115 10.03 -0.73 9.21
CA SER A 115 10.78 -0.61 7.96
C SER A 115 10.97 -1.92 7.21
N ASN A 116 10.48 -3.03 7.76
CA ASN A 116 10.71 -4.36 7.23
C ASN A 116 10.11 -4.54 5.82
N ASP A 117 10.72 -5.42 5.03
CA ASP A 117 10.05 -5.94 3.84
C ASP A 117 8.89 -6.86 4.28
N ALA A 118 7.72 -6.64 3.75
CA ALA A 118 6.49 -7.33 4.16
C ALA A 118 6.45 -8.84 3.84
N LYS A 119 7.46 -9.38 3.17
CA LYS A 119 7.67 -10.83 3.00
C LYS A 119 8.52 -11.45 4.12
N ASN A 120 9.10 -10.65 5.02
CA ASN A 120 10.02 -11.07 6.08
C ASN A 120 9.59 -10.46 7.41
N LEU A 121 8.45 -10.90 7.95
CA LEU A 121 7.89 -10.39 9.20
C LEU A 121 8.00 -11.40 10.36
N SER A 122 8.54 -12.60 10.14
CA SER A 122 8.58 -13.70 11.12
C SER A 122 9.25 -13.33 12.46
N ASP A 123 10.26 -12.46 12.43
CA ASP A 123 10.99 -12.06 13.63
C ASP A 123 10.23 -11.02 14.48
N ILE A 124 9.21 -10.38 13.92
CA ILE A 124 8.50 -9.25 14.54
C ILE A 124 7.00 -9.43 14.64
N VAL A 125 6.43 -10.35 13.85
CA VAL A 125 5.00 -10.63 13.80
C VAL A 125 4.75 -12.13 13.94
N LYS A 126 4.00 -12.52 14.97
CA LYS A 126 3.59 -13.92 15.20
C LYS A 126 2.57 -14.37 14.17
N ASP A 127 2.48 -15.70 13.98
CA ASP A 127 1.41 -16.31 13.18
C ASP A 127 0.03 -15.94 13.74
N ASN A 128 -0.95 -15.86 12.86
CA ASN A 128 -2.36 -15.64 13.22
C ASN A 128 -2.56 -14.41 14.13
N SER A 129 -1.87 -13.30 13.85
CA SER A 129 -1.88 -12.08 14.69
C SER A 129 -2.93 -11.06 14.28
N PHE A 130 -3.28 -11.00 12.99
CA PHE A 130 -4.14 -9.94 12.46
C PHE A 130 -5.49 -10.44 12.01
N ASP A 131 -6.54 -9.67 12.33
CA ASP A 131 -7.89 -9.85 11.80
C ASP A 131 -8.01 -9.27 10.40
N LYS A 132 -7.26 -8.19 10.10
CA LYS A 132 -7.36 -7.42 8.87
C LYS A 132 -5.99 -7.05 8.30
N LEU A 133 -5.86 -7.15 6.98
CA LEU A 133 -4.71 -6.68 6.21
C LEU A 133 -5.17 -5.73 5.10
N LEU A 134 -4.54 -4.57 4.99
CA LEU A 134 -4.77 -3.58 3.94
C LEU A 134 -3.51 -3.37 3.11
N ALA A 135 -3.64 -3.42 1.78
CA ALA A 135 -2.55 -3.12 0.85
C ALA A 135 -3.10 -2.34 -0.35
N VAL A 136 -2.87 -1.02 -0.41
CA VAL A 136 -3.42 -0.14 -1.44
C VAL A 136 -2.34 0.32 -2.40
N ASN A 137 -2.49 -0.04 -3.67
CA ASN A 137 -1.58 0.35 -4.75
C ASN A 137 -0.10 -0.01 -4.50
N VAL A 138 0.16 -1.14 -3.83
CA VAL A 138 1.51 -1.61 -3.50
C VAL A 138 1.84 -2.96 -4.15
N VAL A 139 0.84 -3.78 -4.46
CA VAL A 139 1.02 -5.17 -4.91
C VAL A 139 1.89 -5.29 -6.17
N TYR A 140 1.90 -4.29 -7.04
CA TYR A 140 2.74 -4.29 -8.26
C TYR A 140 4.24 -4.38 -7.97
N PHE A 141 4.66 -3.92 -6.78
CA PHE A 141 6.06 -3.84 -6.35
C PHE A 141 6.51 -5.02 -5.50
N LEU A 142 5.60 -5.92 -5.13
CA LEU A 142 5.88 -7.07 -4.25
C LEU A 142 6.45 -8.23 -5.07
N HIS A 143 7.76 -8.42 -5.04
CA HIS A 143 8.41 -9.47 -5.84
C HIS A 143 9.39 -10.32 -5.01
N PRO A 144 9.34 -11.66 -5.13
CA PRO A 144 8.31 -12.48 -5.79
C PRO A 144 6.97 -12.43 -5.06
N ILE A 145 5.86 -12.31 -5.77
CA ILE A 145 4.53 -12.13 -5.16
C ILE A 145 4.11 -13.29 -4.25
N ILE A 146 4.53 -14.51 -4.57
CA ILE A 146 4.21 -15.72 -3.77
C ILE A 146 4.80 -15.66 -2.35
N ASP A 147 5.96 -15.04 -2.16
CA ASP A 147 6.58 -14.94 -0.84
C ASP A 147 5.78 -13.98 0.07
N TYR A 148 5.29 -12.88 -0.48
CA TYR A 148 4.37 -11.99 0.22
C TYR A 148 3.03 -12.65 0.51
N ALA A 149 2.48 -13.39 -0.45
CA ALA A 149 1.23 -14.10 -0.26
C ALA A 149 1.32 -15.12 0.89
N ARG A 150 2.42 -15.88 0.97
CA ARG A 150 2.67 -16.84 2.06
C ARG A 150 2.79 -16.13 3.40
N GLU A 151 3.52 -15.01 3.45
CA GLU A 151 3.70 -14.25 4.69
C GLU A 151 2.37 -13.60 5.14
N PHE A 152 1.58 -13.06 4.21
CA PHE A 152 0.26 -12.53 4.53
C PHE A 152 -0.70 -13.62 5.04
N PHE A 153 -0.61 -14.84 4.46
CA PHE A 153 -1.37 -15.99 4.94
C PHE A 153 -0.96 -16.40 6.36
N ARG A 154 0.34 -16.43 6.64
CA ARG A 154 0.88 -16.78 7.96
C ARG A 154 0.41 -15.80 9.05
N ILE A 155 0.44 -14.50 8.78
CA ILE A 155 0.15 -13.47 9.80
C ILE A 155 -1.34 -13.21 10.01
N LEU A 156 -2.19 -13.52 9.02
CA LEU A 156 -3.65 -13.40 9.16
C LEU A 156 -4.20 -14.55 9.98
N LYS A 157 -5.15 -14.24 10.85
CA LYS A 157 -5.92 -15.25 11.61
C LYS A 157 -6.79 -16.09 10.68
N ILE A 158 -7.23 -17.25 11.17
CA ILE A 158 -8.30 -18.03 10.52
C ILE A 158 -9.52 -17.11 10.39
N ASN A 159 -10.09 -17.04 9.18
CA ASN A 159 -11.16 -16.10 8.79
C ASN A 159 -10.74 -14.61 8.81
N GLY A 160 -9.46 -14.31 8.92
CA GLY A 160 -8.95 -12.96 8.69
C GLY A 160 -9.17 -12.52 7.25
N LEU A 161 -9.33 -11.21 7.03
CA LEU A 161 -9.62 -10.64 5.72
C LEU A 161 -8.49 -9.73 5.26
N GLY A 162 -7.92 -9.99 4.08
CA GLY A 162 -7.03 -9.09 3.37
C GLY A 162 -7.76 -8.34 2.24
N VAL A 163 -7.56 -7.04 2.13
CA VAL A 163 -8.01 -6.25 0.98
C VAL A 163 -6.80 -5.65 0.27
N LEU A 164 -6.57 -6.11 -0.96
CA LEU A 164 -5.52 -5.63 -1.83
C LEU A 164 -6.15 -4.85 -2.98
N VAL A 165 -5.74 -3.62 -3.20
CA VAL A 165 -6.27 -2.78 -4.27
C VAL A 165 -5.19 -2.45 -5.28
N CYS A 166 -5.52 -2.62 -6.56
CA CYS A 166 -4.62 -2.51 -7.69
C CYS A 166 -5.24 -1.67 -8.80
N LYS A 167 -4.53 -0.67 -9.29
CA LYS A 167 -4.92 0.14 -10.44
C LYS A 167 -4.10 -0.26 -11.67
N PHE A 168 -4.43 -1.40 -12.29
CA PHE A 168 -3.63 -1.96 -13.39
C PHE A 168 -3.51 -1.02 -14.59
N GLU A 169 -4.57 -0.33 -14.98
CA GLU A 169 -4.50 0.66 -16.06
C GLU A 169 -3.52 1.81 -15.76
N GLY A 170 -3.43 2.22 -14.50
CA GLY A 170 -2.50 3.28 -14.09
C GLY A 170 -1.03 2.88 -14.15
N ILE A 171 -0.75 1.58 -14.01
CA ILE A 171 0.64 1.07 -13.90
C ILE A 171 1.11 0.28 -15.12
N LYS A 172 0.28 0.09 -16.14
CA LYS A 172 0.65 -0.70 -17.32
C LYS A 172 1.94 -0.22 -18.00
N ASN A 173 2.22 1.07 -17.90
CA ASN A 173 3.42 1.69 -18.47
C ASN A 173 4.59 1.79 -17.48
N PHE A 174 4.48 1.26 -16.26
CA PHE A 174 5.59 1.24 -15.32
C PHE A 174 6.69 0.29 -15.80
N ASP A 175 7.93 0.57 -15.36
CA ASP A 175 9.07 -0.31 -15.65
C ASP A 175 8.86 -1.70 -15.02
N ASP A 176 8.99 -2.76 -15.84
CA ASP A 176 8.69 -4.14 -15.41
C ASP A 176 9.66 -4.68 -14.36
N LYS A 177 10.91 -4.16 -14.32
CA LYS A 177 11.87 -4.57 -13.29
C LYS A 177 11.56 -3.99 -11.93
N VAL A 178 10.81 -2.87 -11.88
CA VAL A 178 10.42 -2.22 -10.64
C VAL A 178 9.01 -2.63 -10.21
N ALA A 179 8.09 -2.78 -11.17
CA ALA A 179 6.69 -3.15 -10.94
C ALA A 179 6.31 -4.38 -11.79
N PRO A 180 6.77 -5.57 -11.43
CA PRO A 180 6.59 -6.77 -12.24
C PRO A 180 5.16 -7.35 -12.23
N ASN A 181 4.38 -7.08 -11.17
CA ASN A 181 3.05 -7.69 -11.01
C ASN A 181 1.97 -6.85 -11.70
N LYS A 182 1.81 -7.05 -13.00
CA LYS A 182 0.84 -6.32 -13.83
C LYS A 182 -0.34 -7.18 -14.30
N ASN A 183 -0.31 -8.47 -14.01
CA ASN A 183 -1.37 -9.41 -14.38
C ASN A 183 -2.15 -9.82 -13.14
N LEU A 184 -3.47 -9.61 -13.17
CA LEU A 184 -4.36 -9.97 -12.06
C LEU A 184 -4.40 -11.48 -11.82
N GLU A 185 -4.44 -12.28 -12.89
CA GLU A 185 -4.52 -13.74 -12.77
C GLU A 185 -3.30 -14.33 -12.06
N ASP A 186 -2.11 -13.82 -12.36
CA ASP A 186 -0.87 -14.28 -11.72
C ASP A 186 -0.85 -13.93 -10.22
N ILE A 187 -1.36 -12.76 -9.87
CA ILE A 187 -1.52 -12.35 -8.47
C ILE A 187 -2.53 -13.27 -7.78
N VAL A 188 -3.70 -13.48 -8.35
CA VAL A 188 -4.74 -14.37 -7.80
C VAL A 188 -4.18 -15.77 -7.59
N LYS A 189 -3.55 -16.38 -8.60
CA LYS A 189 -2.93 -17.71 -8.50
C LYS A 189 -1.89 -17.79 -7.38
N ALA A 190 -1.10 -16.74 -7.18
CA ALA A 190 -0.11 -16.72 -6.10
C ALA A 190 -0.77 -16.72 -4.72
N PHE A 191 -1.84 -15.95 -4.53
CA PHE A 191 -2.58 -15.93 -3.27
C PHE A 191 -3.34 -17.24 -3.01
N GLU A 192 -3.99 -17.81 -4.03
CA GLU A 192 -4.64 -19.13 -3.92
C GLU A 192 -3.61 -20.22 -3.57
N LYS A 193 -2.43 -20.21 -4.22
CA LYS A 193 -1.34 -21.15 -3.91
C LYS A 193 -0.81 -20.99 -2.48
N ALA A 194 -0.91 -19.79 -1.89
CA ALA A 194 -0.57 -19.55 -0.49
C ALA A 194 -1.63 -20.02 0.49
N GLY A 195 -2.85 -20.38 0.04
CA GLY A 195 -3.95 -20.89 0.87
C GLY A 195 -5.15 -19.96 1.00
N PHE A 196 -5.17 -18.80 0.34
CA PHE A 196 -6.31 -17.89 0.40
C PHE A 196 -7.49 -18.34 -0.46
N GLY A 197 -8.70 -18.12 0.03
CA GLY A 197 -9.87 -17.98 -0.82
C GLY A 197 -9.89 -16.55 -1.42
N VAL A 198 -9.73 -16.43 -2.74
CA VAL A 198 -9.63 -15.12 -3.40
C VAL A 198 -10.94 -14.74 -4.07
N LYS A 199 -11.39 -13.50 -3.84
CA LYS A 199 -12.49 -12.87 -4.57
C LYS A 199 -12.02 -11.60 -5.24
N THR A 200 -12.29 -11.43 -6.52
CA THR A 200 -11.95 -10.22 -7.28
C THR A 200 -13.19 -9.35 -7.51
N GLU A 201 -13.02 -8.04 -7.39
CA GLU A 201 -14.06 -7.05 -7.69
C GLU A 201 -13.45 -5.92 -8.52
N PHE A 202 -14.21 -5.42 -9.47
CA PHE A 202 -13.82 -4.29 -10.34
C PHE A 202 -14.70 -3.07 -10.01
N SER A 203 -14.08 -1.87 -9.98
CA SER A 203 -14.76 -0.59 -9.71
C SER A 203 -14.36 0.47 -10.71
#